data_b93eedaeccbff3d9fc443f106cdfad92
#
_entry.id   b93eedaeccbff3d9fc443f106cdfad92
#
_cell.length_a   1.000
_cell.length_b   1.000
_cell.length_c   1.000
_cell.angle_alpha   90.00
_cell.angle_beta   90.00
_cell.angle_gamma   90.00
#
_symmetry.space_group_name_H-M   'P 1'
#
loop_
_entity.id
_entity.type
_entity.pdbx_description
1 polymer ?
#
loop_
_entity_poly.entity_id
_entity_poly.type
_entity_poly.pdbx_seq_one_letter_code
_entity_poly.pdbx_strand_id
1 'polypeptide(L)'
;MKRSNIIGIIAAAVVIIVSVVLISWYLRKTTPMLIQGTVECTTYKASSKVPGRIDDMKVSQGDCVEKGQLLYTLSTPELEAKLQQAEAVKSAAAALDQAALAGARIQQIEAALNMWEKAQAGLELARKTYDRVKNLYDQGVVPEQKLDEASANYKAMEATALAAKAQYDLASDGARKEDKEAAAARVRQAEGAVSEVESYICLLYTSDAADDLTRV
;
A
#
# COMPACT_ATOMS: atom_id res chain seq x y z
N MET A 1 39.73 -106.90 10.26
CA MET A 1 39.15 -105.88 9.43
C MET A 1 39.80 -105.98 8.06
N LYS A 2 39.05 -106.22 6.98
CA LYS A 2 39.59 -106.48 5.59
C LYS A 2 40.26 -105.17 5.13
N ARG A 3 41.48 -105.27 4.57
CA ARG A 3 42.29 -104.16 3.97
C ARG A 3 41.43 -103.27 2.98
N SER A 4 40.43 -103.88 2.32
CA SER A 4 39.51 -103.14 1.39
C SER A 4 38.64 -102.09 2.09
N ASN A 5 38.26 -102.29 3.41
CA ASN A 5 37.39 -101.30 4.07
C ASN A 5 38.21 -100.10 4.60
N ILE A 6 39.52 -100.32 4.85
CA ILE A 6 40.39 -99.19 5.26
C ILE A 6 40.65 -98.26 4.10
N ILE A 7 40.83 -98.78 2.89
CA ILE A 7 41.02 -98.03 1.64
C ILE A 7 39.78 -97.20 1.32
N GLY A 8 38.56 -97.81 1.51
CA GLY A 8 37.31 -97.10 1.31
C GLY A 8 37.09 -95.93 2.26
N ILE A 9 37.50 -96.11 3.57
CA ILE A 9 37.40 -95.03 4.53
C ILE A 9 38.37 -93.88 4.23
N ILE A 10 39.59 -94.20 3.81
CA ILE A 10 40.56 -93.17 3.41
C ILE A 10 40.08 -92.43 2.15
N ALA A 11 39.56 -93.11 1.17
CA ALA A 11 39.05 -92.50 -0.04
C ALA A 11 37.84 -91.55 0.30
N ALA A 12 36.93 -91.92 1.16
CA ALA A 12 35.82 -91.07 1.61
C ALA A 12 36.35 -89.85 2.40
N ALA A 13 37.34 -89.99 3.26
CA ALA A 13 37.95 -88.87 3.97
C ALA A 13 38.65 -87.88 3.04
N VAL A 14 39.31 -88.32 2.01
CA VAL A 14 39.91 -87.42 1.00
C VAL A 14 38.88 -86.68 0.20
N VAL A 15 37.75 -87.30 -0.20
CA VAL A 15 36.67 -86.63 -0.88
C VAL A 15 36.04 -85.56 0.02
N ILE A 16 35.84 -85.80 1.30
CA ILE A 16 35.30 -84.83 2.24
C ILE A 16 36.28 -83.66 2.41
N ILE A 17 37.58 -83.93 2.54
CA ILE A 17 38.60 -82.87 2.67
C ILE A 17 38.63 -81.99 1.40
N VAL A 18 38.61 -82.61 0.21
CA VAL A 18 38.56 -81.86 -1.09
C VAL A 18 37.28 -80.99 -1.22
N SER A 19 36.14 -81.57 -0.84
CA SER A 19 34.88 -80.81 -0.88
C SER A 19 34.90 -79.62 0.10
N VAL A 20 35.43 -79.78 1.32
CA VAL A 20 35.55 -78.68 2.27
C VAL A 20 36.52 -77.61 1.79
N VAL A 21 37.64 -77.99 1.19
CA VAL A 21 38.60 -77.06 0.59
C VAL A 21 37.95 -76.28 -0.59
N LEU A 22 37.21 -76.96 -1.47
CA LEU A 22 36.50 -76.30 -2.57
C LEU A 22 35.41 -75.35 -2.09
N ILE A 23 34.65 -75.77 -1.10
CA ILE A 23 33.61 -74.91 -0.49
C ILE A 23 34.26 -73.68 0.21
N SER A 24 35.35 -73.90 0.94
CA SER A 24 36.10 -72.82 1.60
C SER A 24 36.68 -71.82 0.58
N TRP A 25 37.19 -72.33 -0.55
CA TRP A 25 37.70 -71.50 -1.64
C TRP A 25 36.61 -70.75 -2.36
N TYR A 26 35.43 -71.36 -2.56
CA TYR A 26 34.25 -70.69 -3.12
C TYR A 26 33.70 -69.62 -2.21
N LEU A 27 33.62 -69.84 -0.92
CA LEU A 27 33.18 -68.88 0.09
C LEU A 27 34.17 -67.73 0.32
N ARG A 28 35.46 -67.92 -0.01
CA ARG A 28 36.49 -66.87 0.04
C ARG A 28 36.51 -65.96 -1.18
N LYS A 29 35.61 -66.16 -2.15
CA LYS A 29 35.43 -65.16 -3.21
C LYS A 29 34.93 -63.87 -2.55
N THR A 30 35.86 -62.98 -2.17
CA THR A 30 35.54 -61.65 -1.69
C THR A 30 34.77 -60.90 -2.75
N THR A 31 33.51 -60.62 -2.49
CA THR A 31 32.74 -59.68 -3.30
C THR A 31 33.47 -58.33 -3.28
N PRO A 32 33.75 -57.69 -4.40
CA PRO A 32 34.37 -56.40 -4.42
C PRO A 32 33.49 -55.43 -3.60
N MET A 33 34.08 -54.77 -2.61
CA MET A 33 33.42 -53.78 -1.80
C MET A 33 33.17 -52.55 -2.70
N LEU A 34 31.96 -52.41 -3.22
CA LEU A 34 31.55 -51.26 -3.96
C LEU A 34 31.37 -50.10 -2.95
N ILE A 35 32.32 -49.18 -2.93
CA ILE A 35 32.20 -47.94 -2.19
C ILE A 35 31.31 -47.03 -3.06
N GLN A 36 30.06 -46.87 -2.65
CA GLN A 36 29.15 -45.86 -3.22
C GLN A 36 29.34 -44.58 -2.41
N GLY A 37 29.82 -43.55 -3.09
CA GLY A 37 29.85 -42.20 -2.56
C GLY A 37 28.80 -41.35 -3.28
N THR A 38 27.96 -40.64 -2.55
CA THR A 38 27.08 -39.57 -3.09
C THR A 38 27.85 -38.26 -2.98
N VAL A 39 28.02 -37.59 -4.11
CA VAL A 39 28.55 -36.22 -4.10
C VAL A 39 27.38 -35.28 -3.83
N GLU A 40 27.35 -34.65 -2.66
CA GLU A 40 26.41 -33.63 -2.32
C GLU A 40 27.02 -32.28 -2.67
N CYS A 41 26.35 -31.53 -3.54
CA CYS A 41 26.70 -30.15 -3.86
C CYS A 41 25.69 -29.22 -3.21
N THR A 42 26.16 -28.12 -2.65
CA THR A 42 25.28 -27.06 -2.17
C THR A 42 24.60 -26.40 -3.38
N THR A 43 23.28 -26.47 -3.43
CA THR A 43 22.50 -25.90 -4.53
C THR A 43 21.90 -24.59 -4.06
N TYR A 44 22.23 -23.49 -4.74
CA TYR A 44 21.64 -22.19 -4.50
C TYR A 44 20.54 -21.93 -5.53
N LYS A 45 19.38 -21.49 -5.06
CA LYS A 45 18.26 -21.09 -5.94
C LYS A 45 18.25 -19.59 -6.05
N ALA A 46 18.60 -19.05 -7.21
CA ALA A 46 18.41 -17.63 -7.51
C ALA A 46 16.92 -17.42 -7.82
N SER A 47 16.18 -16.84 -6.88
CA SER A 47 14.75 -16.55 -7.03
C SER A 47 14.47 -15.09 -6.68
N SER A 48 13.61 -14.43 -7.48
CA SER A 48 13.10 -13.10 -7.14
C SER A 48 12.10 -13.20 -5.98
N LYS A 49 12.09 -12.20 -5.10
CA LYS A 49 11.09 -12.02 -4.03
C LYS A 49 9.76 -11.50 -4.59
N VAL A 50 9.78 -10.91 -5.78
CA VAL A 50 8.61 -10.33 -6.43
C VAL A 50 8.29 -11.12 -7.68
N PRO A 51 7.02 -11.49 -7.91
CA PRO A 51 6.63 -12.16 -9.14
C PRO A 51 6.83 -11.23 -10.34
N GLY A 52 7.45 -11.73 -11.40
CA GLY A 52 7.72 -10.97 -12.62
C GLY A 52 7.95 -11.89 -13.81
N ARG A 53 7.99 -11.32 -15.01
CA ARG A 53 8.36 -12.03 -16.24
C ARG A 53 9.84 -11.88 -16.49
N ILE A 54 10.54 -12.98 -16.80
CA ILE A 54 11.92 -12.89 -17.24
C ILE A 54 11.93 -12.24 -18.63
N ASP A 55 12.61 -11.11 -18.73
CA ASP A 55 12.75 -10.34 -19.96
C ASP A 55 13.98 -10.82 -20.74
N ASP A 56 15.13 -10.93 -20.07
CA ASP A 56 16.36 -11.38 -20.68
C ASP A 56 17.15 -12.29 -19.72
N MET A 57 17.68 -13.39 -20.25
CA MET A 57 18.51 -14.34 -19.51
C MET A 57 19.94 -14.26 -20.04
N LYS A 58 20.87 -13.85 -19.18
CA LYS A 58 22.27 -13.60 -19.52
C LYS A 58 23.15 -14.85 -19.47
N VAL A 59 22.65 -15.95 -18.94
CA VAL A 59 23.41 -17.19 -18.71
C VAL A 59 22.66 -18.38 -19.28
N SER A 60 23.41 -19.40 -19.70
CA SER A 60 22.90 -20.65 -20.22
C SER A 60 23.27 -21.82 -19.31
N GLN A 61 22.58 -22.93 -19.45
CA GLN A 61 22.87 -24.14 -18.69
C GLN A 61 24.30 -24.64 -18.96
N GLY A 62 25.08 -24.75 -17.89
CA GLY A 62 26.50 -25.18 -17.96
C GLY A 62 27.50 -24.03 -17.82
N ASP A 63 27.07 -22.79 -17.81
CA ASP A 63 27.94 -21.64 -17.64
C ASP A 63 28.45 -21.55 -16.19
N CYS A 64 29.70 -21.09 -16.05
CA CYS A 64 30.26 -20.73 -14.75
C CYS A 64 29.82 -19.30 -14.41
N VAL A 65 29.32 -19.12 -13.20
CA VAL A 65 28.85 -17.82 -12.73
C VAL A 65 29.64 -17.37 -11.49
N GLU A 66 29.85 -16.06 -11.38
CA GLU A 66 30.56 -15.46 -10.27
C GLU A 66 29.57 -14.78 -9.31
N LYS A 67 30.01 -14.59 -8.06
CA LYS A 67 29.21 -13.87 -7.06
C LYS A 67 28.99 -12.41 -7.51
N GLY A 68 27.72 -11.97 -7.56
CA GLY A 68 27.32 -10.62 -8.02
C GLY A 68 27.13 -10.49 -9.53
N GLN A 69 27.26 -11.58 -10.30
CA GLN A 69 26.99 -11.58 -11.73
C GLN A 69 25.49 -11.50 -12.00
N LEU A 70 25.07 -10.63 -12.93
CA LEU A 70 23.69 -10.52 -13.39
C LEU A 70 23.31 -11.76 -14.20
N LEU A 71 22.37 -12.54 -13.69
CA LEU A 71 21.91 -13.80 -14.32
C LEU A 71 20.72 -13.57 -15.26
N TYR A 72 19.75 -12.77 -14.85
CA TYR A 72 18.55 -12.45 -15.64
C TYR A 72 17.96 -11.11 -15.23
N THR A 73 17.19 -10.51 -16.12
CA THR A 73 16.40 -9.31 -15.86
C THR A 73 14.92 -9.65 -15.81
N LEU A 74 14.21 -9.02 -14.86
CA LEU A 74 12.76 -9.17 -14.72
C LEU A 74 12.05 -7.92 -15.22
N SER A 75 11.00 -8.10 -15.98
CA SER A 75 10.05 -7.05 -16.36
C SER A 75 8.79 -7.19 -15.52
N THR A 76 8.35 -6.08 -14.94
CA THR A 76 7.17 -6.02 -14.06
C THR A 76 6.26 -4.86 -14.45
N PRO A 77 5.66 -4.88 -15.66
CA PRO A 77 4.80 -3.81 -16.13
C PRO A 77 3.58 -3.60 -15.22
N GLU A 78 3.17 -4.64 -14.49
CA GLU A 78 2.09 -4.56 -13.53
C GLU A 78 2.44 -3.70 -12.31
N LEU A 79 3.69 -3.72 -11.84
CA LEU A 79 4.15 -2.85 -10.75
C LEU A 79 4.29 -1.41 -11.19
N GLU A 80 4.78 -1.18 -12.41
CA GLU A 80 4.85 0.15 -13.00
C GLU A 80 3.45 0.78 -13.15
N ALA A 81 2.48 -0.01 -13.63
CA ALA A 81 1.09 0.43 -13.72
C ALA A 81 0.48 0.73 -12.33
N LYS A 82 0.80 -0.07 -11.31
CA LYS A 82 0.39 0.18 -9.92
C LYS A 82 1.04 1.43 -9.35
N LEU A 83 2.31 1.68 -9.65
CA LEU A 83 3.00 2.91 -9.23
C LEU A 83 2.30 4.13 -9.84
N GLN A 84 2.07 4.12 -11.15
CA GLN A 84 1.37 5.20 -11.83
C GLN A 84 -0.04 5.43 -11.27
N GLN A 85 -0.75 4.35 -10.92
CA GLN A 85 -2.06 4.44 -10.27
C GLN A 85 -1.95 5.08 -8.89
N ALA A 86 -0.97 4.67 -8.05
CA ALA A 86 -0.76 5.23 -6.72
C ALA A 86 -0.36 6.71 -6.79
N GLU A 87 0.49 7.10 -7.72
CA GLU A 87 0.88 8.50 -7.98
C GLU A 87 -0.33 9.35 -8.41
N ALA A 88 -1.20 8.81 -9.28
CA ALA A 88 -2.43 9.49 -9.67
C ALA A 88 -3.37 9.71 -8.48
N VAL A 89 -3.51 8.74 -7.58
CA VAL A 89 -4.30 8.88 -6.33
C VAL A 89 -3.66 9.92 -5.41
N LYS A 90 -2.33 9.92 -5.26
CA LYS A 90 -1.61 10.95 -4.48
C LYS A 90 -1.84 12.35 -5.04
N SER A 91 -1.74 12.52 -6.36
CA SER A 91 -1.98 13.82 -7.00
C SER A 91 -3.42 14.31 -6.82
N ALA A 92 -4.40 13.41 -6.91
CA ALA A 92 -5.81 13.71 -6.65
C ALA A 92 -6.05 14.11 -5.18
N ALA A 93 -5.44 13.40 -4.22
CA ALA A 93 -5.52 13.73 -2.80
C ALA A 93 -4.88 15.10 -2.51
N ALA A 94 -3.73 15.40 -3.12
CA ALA A 94 -3.04 16.68 -2.99
C ALA A 94 -3.88 17.84 -3.56
N ALA A 95 -4.57 17.62 -4.68
CA ALA A 95 -5.47 18.63 -5.26
C ALA A 95 -6.67 18.92 -4.34
N LEU A 96 -7.21 17.89 -3.66
CA LEU A 96 -8.28 18.05 -2.68
C LEU A 96 -7.82 18.80 -1.43
N ASP A 97 -6.60 18.52 -0.96
CA ASP A 97 -5.99 19.23 0.19
C ASP A 97 -5.77 20.71 -0.15
N GLN A 98 -5.24 21.01 -1.33
CA GLN A 98 -5.09 22.37 -1.80
C GLN A 98 -6.44 23.10 -1.91
N ALA A 99 -7.48 22.42 -2.38
CA ALA A 99 -8.83 23.00 -2.46
C ALA A 99 -9.39 23.27 -1.05
N ALA A 100 -9.17 22.39 -0.07
CA ALA A 100 -9.57 22.59 1.31
C ALA A 100 -8.80 23.74 1.99
N LEU A 101 -7.51 23.88 1.67
CA LEU A 101 -6.67 24.99 2.18
C LEU A 101 -7.05 26.34 1.54
N ALA A 102 -7.36 26.36 0.24
CA ALA A 102 -7.77 27.56 -0.47
C ALA A 102 -9.14 28.08 -0.01
N GLY A 103 -10.00 27.20 0.54
CA GLY A 103 -11.33 27.57 1.02
C GLY A 103 -12.30 27.90 -0.10
N ALA A 104 -13.26 28.83 0.20
CA ALA A 104 -14.24 29.25 -0.79
C ALA A 104 -13.59 30.09 -1.91
N ARG A 105 -14.13 29.99 -3.11
CA ARG A 105 -13.67 30.82 -4.24
C ARG A 105 -13.97 32.29 -3.98
N ILE A 106 -13.09 33.19 -4.43
CA ILE A 106 -13.23 34.65 -4.28
C ILE A 106 -14.62 35.13 -4.73
N GLN A 107 -15.12 34.59 -5.86
CA GLN A 107 -16.44 34.97 -6.38
C GLN A 107 -17.58 34.56 -5.43
N GLN A 108 -17.41 33.47 -4.66
CA GLN A 108 -18.42 33.05 -3.67
C GLN A 108 -18.41 33.98 -2.44
N ILE A 109 -17.22 34.39 -2.00
CA ILE A 109 -17.07 35.37 -0.91
C ILE A 109 -17.64 36.71 -1.30
N GLU A 110 -17.34 37.21 -2.51
CA GLU A 110 -17.90 38.48 -3.03
C GLU A 110 -19.43 38.42 -3.18
N ALA A 111 -19.97 37.31 -3.67
CA ALA A 111 -21.42 37.13 -3.77
C ALA A 111 -22.11 37.16 -2.40
N ALA A 112 -21.52 36.50 -1.39
CA ALA A 112 -22.00 36.53 0.00
C ALA A 112 -21.89 37.92 0.61
N LEU A 113 -20.79 38.64 0.36
CA LEU A 113 -20.59 40.03 0.79
C LEU A 113 -21.67 40.94 0.22
N ASN A 114 -21.89 40.92 -1.11
CA ASN A 114 -22.91 41.71 -1.76
C ASN A 114 -24.33 41.41 -1.24
N MET A 115 -24.59 40.15 -0.88
CA MET A 115 -25.87 39.75 -0.29
C MET A 115 -26.04 40.31 1.14
N TRP A 116 -24.97 40.32 1.92
CA TRP A 116 -24.96 40.96 3.25
C TRP A 116 -25.13 42.49 3.16
N GLU A 117 -24.39 43.16 2.27
CA GLU A 117 -24.54 44.61 2.02
C GLU A 117 -25.98 45.00 1.60
N LYS A 118 -26.60 44.20 0.69
CA LYS A 118 -28.00 44.38 0.31
C LYS A 118 -28.94 44.25 1.53
N ALA A 119 -28.72 43.25 2.38
CA ALA A 119 -29.52 43.03 3.57
C ALA A 119 -29.34 44.16 4.57
N GLN A 120 -28.11 44.68 4.75
CA GLN A 120 -27.82 45.85 5.59
C GLN A 120 -28.54 47.10 5.09
N ALA A 121 -28.54 47.37 3.78
CA ALA A 121 -29.27 48.51 3.23
C ALA A 121 -30.79 48.38 3.47
N GLY A 122 -31.34 47.17 3.41
CA GLY A 122 -32.71 46.88 3.77
C GLY A 122 -33.03 47.14 5.25
N LEU A 123 -32.11 46.68 6.11
CA LEU A 123 -32.23 46.94 7.56
C LEU A 123 -32.19 48.41 7.92
N GLU A 124 -31.28 49.18 7.31
CA GLU A 124 -31.18 50.62 7.51
C GLU A 124 -32.48 51.34 7.07
N LEU A 125 -33.05 50.96 5.95
CA LEU A 125 -34.32 51.51 5.50
C LEU A 125 -35.48 51.19 6.47
N ALA A 126 -35.56 49.92 6.91
CA ALA A 126 -36.56 49.50 7.90
C ALA A 126 -36.41 50.22 9.25
N ARG A 127 -35.16 50.41 9.71
CA ARG A 127 -34.87 51.19 10.93
C ARG A 127 -35.32 52.63 10.82
N LYS A 128 -34.97 53.33 9.73
CA LYS A 128 -35.42 54.70 9.47
C LYS A 128 -36.94 54.80 9.40
N THR A 129 -37.59 53.81 8.87
CA THR A 129 -39.04 53.74 8.80
C THR A 129 -39.66 53.53 10.16
N TYR A 130 -39.10 52.59 10.94
CA TYR A 130 -39.55 52.36 12.33
C TYR A 130 -39.39 53.63 13.20
N ASP A 131 -38.24 54.29 13.15
CA ASP A 131 -37.96 55.49 13.93
C ASP A 131 -38.93 56.61 13.55
N ARG A 132 -39.28 56.77 12.26
CA ARG A 132 -40.25 57.75 11.79
C ARG A 132 -41.66 57.42 12.28
N VAL A 133 -42.11 56.19 12.14
CA VAL A 133 -43.44 55.76 12.60
C VAL A 133 -43.56 55.90 14.12
N LYS A 134 -42.53 55.58 14.86
CA LYS A 134 -42.46 55.73 16.33
C LYS A 134 -42.61 57.18 16.74
N ASN A 135 -41.91 58.12 16.08
CA ASN A 135 -42.05 59.55 16.33
C ASN A 135 -43.46 60.08 16.03
N LEU A 136 -44.11 59.58 14.98
CA LEU A 136 -45.48 59.95 14.66
C LEU A 136 -46.52 59.36 15.63
N TYR A 137 -46.24 58.15 16.15
CA TYR A 137 -47.04 57.53 17.21
C TYR A 137 -46.96 58.29 18.52
N ASP A 138 -45.74 58.68 18.92
CA ASP A 138 -45.51 59.50 20.14
C ASP A 138 -46.22 60.87 20.05
N GLN A 139 -46.49 61.37 18.82
CA GLN A 139 -47.25 62.59 18.57
C GLN A 139 -48.76 62.33 18.42
N GLY A 140 -49.21 61.06 18.55
CA GLY A 140 -50.65 60.71 18.40
C GLY A 140 -51.20 60.75 16.95
N VAL A 141 -50.31 60.79 15.95
CA VAL A 141 -50.71 60.91 14.51
C VAL A 141 -51.07 59.57 13.87
N VAL A 142 -50.45 58.48 14.35
CA VAL A 142 -50.66 57.14 13.76
C VAL A 142 -51.17 56.17 14.83
N PRO A 143 -52.00 55.15 14.43
CA PRO A 143 -52.45 54.12 15.37
C PRO A 143 -51.31 53.11 15.73
N GLU A 144 -51.43 52.45 16.92
CA GLU A 144 -50.52 51.46 17.44
C GLU A 144 -50.23 50.33 16.45
N GLN A 145 -51.24 49.89 15.68
CA GLN A 145 -51.04 48.85 14.64
C GLN A 145 -49.94 49.21 13.64
N LYS A 146 -49.79 50.52 13.28
CA LYS A 146 -48.74 50.95 12.34
C LYS A 146 -47.36 50.89 12.97
N LEU A 147 -47.25 51.14 14.26
CA LEU A 147 -46.01 50.97 15.02
C LEU A 147 -45.62 49.50 15.06
N ASP A 148 -46.59 48.61 15.38
CA ASP A 148 -46.35 47.15 15.40
C ASP A 148 -45.91 46.60 14.03
N GLU A 149 -46.56 46.99 12.94
CA GLU A 149 -46.17 46.65 11.58
C GLU A 149 -44.74 47.10 11.25
N ALA A 150 -44.36 48.32 11.59
CA ALA A 150 -43.02 48.86 11.39
C ALA A 150 -41.97 48.15 12.27
N SER A 151 -42.34 47.87 13.54
CA SER A 151 -41.49 47.07 14.46
C SER A 151 -41.24 45.65 13.98
N ALA A 152 -42.28 44.96 13.53
CA ALA A 152 -42.19 43.60 12.96
C ALA A 152 -41.31 43.59 11.72
N ASN A 153 -41.47 44.54 10.83
CA ASN A 153 -40.65 44.65 9.62
C ASN A 153 -39.18 44.93 9.96
N TYR A 154 -38.90 45.82 10.90
CA TYR A 154 -37.53 46.10 11.36
C TYR A 154 -36.88 44.85 11.90
N LYS A 155 -37.53 44.08 12.80
CA LYS A 155 -37.04 42.81 13.35
C LYS A 155 -36.82 41.77 12.27
N ALA A 156 -37.71 41.70 11.27
CA ALA A 156 -37.56 40.76 10.14
C ALA A 156 -36.30 41.07 9.31
N MET A 157 -36.06 42.37 9.02
CA MET A 157 -34.88 42.82 8.28
C MET A 157 -33.59 42.63 9.08
N GLU A 158 -33.65 42.85 10.42
CA GLU A 158 -32.54 42.57 11.30
C GLU A 158 -32.14 41.09 11.27
N ALA A 159 -33.11 40.18 11.38
CA ALA A 159 -32.84 38.73 11.26
C ALA A 159 -32.28 38.34 9.88
N THR A 160 -32.77 38.99 8.80
CA THR A 160 -32.25 38.77 7.46
C THR A 160 -30.82 39.24 7.28
N ALA A 161 -30.46 40.40 7.86
CA ALA A 161 -29.10 40.93 7.82
C ALA A 161 -28.13 40.06 8.62
N LEU A 162 -28.57 39.56 9.78
CA LEU A 162 -27.77 38.60 10.60
C LEU A 162 -27.55 37.25 9.86
N ALA A 163 -28.57 36.73 9.21
CA ALA A 163 -28.44 35.51 8.42
C ALA A 163 -27.51 35.68 7.21
N ALA A 164 -27.59 36.81 6.50
CA ALA A 164 -26.69 37.11 5.38
C ALA A 164 -25.26 37.31 5.86
N LYS A 165 -25.06 37.93 7.04
CA LYS A 165 -23.72 38.06 7.70
C LYS A 165 -23.15 36.68 8.01
N ALA A 166 -23.92 35.79 8.62
CA ALA A 166 -23.47 34.46 8.97
C ALA A 166 -23.04 33.66 7.72
N GLN A 167 -23.72 33.87 6.57
CA GLN A 167 -23.31 33.27 5.31
C GLN A 167 -21.99 33.83 4.76
N TYR A 168 -21.78 35.14 4.91
CA TYR A 168 -20.50 35.77 4.54
C TYR A 168 -19.37 35.27 5.43
N ASP A 169 -19.57 35.26 6.75
CA ASP A 169 -18.58 34.77 7.70
C ASP A 169 -18.21 33.30 7.41
N LEU A 170 -19.20 32.45 7.13
CA LEU A 170 -18.98 31.04 6.73
C LEU A 170 -18.15 30.92 5.44
N ALA A 171 -18.43 31.75 4.43
CA ALA A 171 -17.67 31.74 3.19
C ALA A 171 -16.24 32.27 3.39
N SER A 172 -16.06 33.29 4.22
CA SER A 172 -14.77 33.93 4.47
C SER A 172 -13.86 33.09 5.37
N ASP A 173 -14.40 32.36 6.36
CA ASP A 173 -13.65 31.47 7.25
C ASP A 173 -13.12 30.23 6.52
N GLY A 174 -13.76 29.86 5.41
CA GLY A 174 -13.36 28.73 4.55
C GLY A 174 -13.62 27.38 5.18
N ALA A 175 -12.84 26.36 4.77
CA ALA A 175 -13.00 24.99 5.27
C ALA A 175 -12.67 24.88 6.74
N ARG A 176 -13.40 24.03 7.47
CA ARG A 176 -13.19 23.76 8.89
C ARG A 176 -11.82 23.11 9.11
N LYS A 177 -11.29 23.26 10.30
CA LYS A 177 -10.01 22.66 10.69
C LYS A 177 -10.02 21.14 10.50
N GLU A 178 -11.12 20.49 10.88
CA GLU A 178 -11.30 19.05 10.75
C GLU A 178 -11.29 18.60 9.28
N ASP A 179 -11.88 19.39 8.37
CA ASP A 179 -11.89 19.10 6.94
C ASP A 179 -10.47 19.20 6.34
N LYS A 180 -9.71 20.22 6.77
CA LYS A 180 -8.30 20.38 6.38
C LYS A 180 -7.43 19.23 6.91
N GLU A 181 -7.62 18.83 8.17
CA GLU A 181 -6.91 17.70 8.76
C GLU A 181 -7.25 16.36 8.06
N ALA A 182 -8.53 16.19 7.71
CA ALA A 182 -8.98 15.01 6.97
C ALA A 182 -8.39 14.95 5.55
N ALA A 183 -8.31 16.10 4.84
CA ALA A 183 -7.68 16.19 3.54
C ALA A 183 -6.18 15.89 3.60
N ALA A 184 -5.46 16.48 4.56
CA ALA A 184 -4.05 16.19 4.81
C ALA A 184 -3.80 14.72 5.19
N ALA A 185 -4.72 14.08 5.93
CA ALA A 185 -4.62 12.66 6.25
C ALA A 185 -4.76 11.78 5.00
N ARG A 186 -5.63 12.15 4.04
CA ARG A 186 -5.75 11.46 2.76
C ARG A 186 -4.48 11.54 1.92
N VAL A 187 -3.79 12.68 1.94
CA VAL A 187 -2.49 12.82 1.27
C VAL A 187 -1.47 11.86 1.87
N ARG A 188 -1.35 11.82 3.21
CA ARG A 188 -0.44 10.88 3.89
C ARG A 188 -0.78 9.42 3.60
N GLN A 189 -2.07 9.06 3.51
CA GLN A 189 -2.50 7.72 3.14
C GLN A 189 -2.08 7.37 1.72
N ALA A 190 -2.25 8.29 0.76
CA ALA A 190 -1.83 8.10 -0.62
C ALA A 190 -0.30 8.02 -0.77
N GLU A 191 0.44 8.80 0.00
CA GLU A 191 1.91 8.72 0.09
C GLU A 191 2.37 7.35 0.61
N GLY A 192 1.69 6.80 1.61
CA GLY A 192 1.94 5.45 2.10
C GLY A 192 1.74 4.39 1.01
N ALA A 193 0.70 4.53 0.19
CA ALA A 193 0.45 3.61 -0.92
C ALA A 193 1.54 3.68 -2.02
N VAL A 194 2.04 4.88 -2.32
CA VAL A 194 3.18 5.05 -3.25
C VAL A 194 4.43 4.38 -2.66
N SER A 195 4.77 4.67 -1.40
CA SER A 195 5.93 4.09 -0.72
C SER A 195 5.87 2.57 -0.63
N GLU A 196 4.69 1.98 -0.48
CA GLU A 196 4.49 0.53 -0.52
C GLU A 196 4.91 -0.04 -1.87
N VAL A 197 4.41 0.53 -2.98
CA VAL A 197 4.74 0.07 -4.34
C VAL A 197 6.22 0.29 -4.65
N GLU A 198 6.80 1.42 -4.27
CA GLU A 198 8.24 1.70 -4.40
C GLU A 198 9.10 0.67 -3.66
N SER A 199 8.66 0.24 -2.47
CA SER A 199 9.32 -0.82 -1.70
C SER A 199 9.34 -2.15 -2.45
N TYR A 200 8.24 -2.51 -3.13
CA TYR A 200 8.20 -3.71 -3.99
C TYR A 200 9.13 -3.58 -5.19
N ILE A 201 9.20 -2.40 -5.81
CA ILE A 201 10.13 -2.13 -6.91
C ILE A 201 11.57 -2.20 -6.42
N CYS A 202 11.89 -1.65 -5.26
CA CYS A 202 13.22 -1.74 -4.65
C CYS A 202 13.63 -3.20 -4.42
N LEU A 203 12.71 -4.06 -3.98
CA LEU A 203 12.97 -5.49 -3.79
C LEU A 203 13.30 -6.23 -5.11
N LEU A 204 12.89 -5.73 -6.27
CA LEU A 204 13.30 -6.27 -7.57
C LEU A 204 14.79 -6.02 -7.86
N TYR A 205 15.30 -4.84 -7.49
CA TYR A 205 16.68 -4.46 -7.75
C TYR A 205 17.66 -4.97 -6.68
N THR A 206 17.17 -5.24 -5.46
CA THR A 206 17.97 -5.72 -4.32
C THR A 206 17.82 -7.22 -4.07
N SER A 207 17.21 -7.99 -4.98
CA SER A 207 17.19 -9.45 -4.93
C SER A 207 18.61 -9.98 -5.15
N ASP A 208 19.44 -9.72 -4.17
CA ASP A 208 20.83 -10.15 -4.15
C ASP A 208 20.86 -11.61 -3.69
N ALA A 209 21.17 -12.51 -4.62
CA ALA A 209 21.53 -13.88 -4.30
C ALA A 209 22.76 -13.97 -3.34
N ALA A 210 23.37 -12.83 -3.06
CA ALA A 210 24.53 -12.69 -2.19
C ALA A 210 24.19 -12.68 -0.69
N ASP A 211 22.99 -12.30 -0.30
CA ASP A 211 22.62 -12.19 1.13
C ASP A 211 22.41 -13.56 1.79
N ASP A 212 22.11 -14.59 1.01
CA ASP A 212 21.96 -15.98 1.51
C ASP A 212 23.30 -16.71 1.64
N LEU A 213 24.38 -16.19 1.02
CA LEU A 213 25.74 -16.76 1.11
C LEU A 213 26.51 -16.36 2.38
N THR A 214 26.01 -15.41 3.15
CA THR A 214 26.66 -14.95 4.38
C THR A 214 26.15 -15.64 5.66
N ARG A 215 25.16 -16.54 5.54
CA ARG A 215 24.67 -17.37 6.66
C ARG A 215 25.22 -18.79 6.56
N VAL A 216 26.52 -18.97 6.80
CA VAL A 216 27.14 -20.24 7.17
C VAL A 216 27.88 -20.02 8.46
#